data_296af0c13096cf17ad5558e3f792b3be
#
_entry.id   296af0c13096cf17ad5558e3f792b3be
#
_cell.length_a   1.000
_cell.length_b   1.000
_cell.length_c   1.000
_cell.angle_alpha   90.00
_cell.angle_beta   90.00
_cell.angle_gamma   90.00
#
_symmetry.space_group_name_H-M   'P 1'
#
loop_
_entity.id
_entity.type
_entity.pdbx_description
1 polymer ?
#
loop_
_entity_poly.entity_id
_entity_poly.type
_entity_poly.pdbx_seq_one_letter_code
_entity_poly.pdbx_strand_id
1 'polypeptide(L)' 'MPYSIAGIDVHKKVLVVVVAEVTEQAEWSYERGKFGATAYEFERLADWFQQRGVQEVVMESTAQYWRPV' A
#
# COMPACT_ATOMS: atom_id res chain seq x y z
N MET A 1 19.55 -7.73 1.59
CA MET A 1 18.58 -7.43 0.59
C MET A 1 17.61 -6.42 1.04
N PRO A 2 17.22 -5.50 0.20
CA PRO A 2 16.22 -4.52 0.59
C PRO A 2 14.88 -5.20 0.83
N TYR A 3 14.08 -4.63 1.67
CA TYR A 3 12.78 -5.18 2.01
C TYR A 3 11.76 -4.09 1.82
N SER A 4 10.67 -4.40 1.14
CA SER A 4 9.61 -3.45 0.89
C SER A 4 8.28 -3.98 1.39
N ILE A 5 7.56 -3.12 2.08
CA ILE A 5 6.25 -3.46 2.59
C ILE A 5 5.31 -2.33 2.25
N ALA A 6 4.10 -2.64 1.87
CA ALA A 6 3.11 -1.63 1.52
C ALA A 6 1.94 -1.70 2.48
N GLY A 7 1.43 -0.54 2.84
CA GLY A 7 0.20 -0.44 3.61
C GLY A 7 -0.85 0.24 2.77
N ILE A 8 -2.05 -0.30 2.74
CA ILE A 8 -3.16 0.27 2.01
C ILE A 8 -4.25 0.66 2.98
N ASP A 9 -4.63 1.93 2.95
CA ASP A 9 -5.72 2.42 3.77
C ASP A 9 -6.88 2.67 2.83
N VAL A 10 -7.97 1.93 2.98
CA VAL A 10 -9.14 2.05 2.16
C VAL A 10 -10.10 3.02 2.79
N HIS A 11 -10.43 4.10 2.08
CA HIS A 11 -11.32 5.09 2.61
C HIS A 11 -12.34 5.41 1.53
N LYS A 12 -13.54 4.89 1.66
CA LYS A 12 -14.61 5.03 0.69
C LYS A 12 -14.12 4.50 -0.65
N LYS A 13 -13.96 5.34 -1.63
CA LYS A 13 -13.55 4.88 -2.94
C LYS A 13 -12.12 5.26 -3.25
N VAL A 14 -11.34 5.54 -2.24
CA VAL A 14 -9.97 5.95 -2.43
C VAL A 14 -9.05 5.02 -1.65
N LEU A 15 -7.99 4.60 -2.29
CA LEU A 15 -6.97 3.79 -1.64
C LEU A 15 -5.74 4.67 -1.47
N VAL A 16 -5.33 4.85 -0.23
CA VAL A 16 -4.10 5.57 0.07
C VAL A 16 -3.06 4.51 0.38
N VAL A 17 -1.97 4.52 -0.36
CA VAL A 17 -0.99 3.48 -0.28
C VAL A 17 0.34 4.07 0.14
N VAL A 18 1.00 3.43 1.08
CA VAL A 18 2.33 3.85 1.49
C VAL A 18 3.24 2.66 1.32
N VAL A 19 4.33 2.82 0.59
CA VAL A 19 5.34 1.79 0.45
C VAL A 19 6.53 2.20 1.29
N ALA A 20 6.92 1.35 2.21
CA ALA A 20 8.09 1.58 3.04
C ALA A 20 9.17 0.61 2.60
N GLU A 21 10.36 1.10 2.40
CA GLU A 21 11.45 0.29 1.95
C GLU A 21 12.64 0.48 2.86
N VAL A 22 13.28 -0.61 3.25
CA VAL A 22 14.47 -0.51 4.07
C VAL A 22 15.64 -1.00 3.25
N THR A 23 16.72 -0.23 3.22
CA THR A 23 17.89 -0.59 2.46
C THR A 23 18.79 -1.47 3.28
N GLU A 24 19.87 -1.92 2.66
CA GLU A 24 20.83 -2.76 3.36
C GLU A 24 21.54 -2.00 4.46
N GLN A 25 21.56 -0.69 4.39
CA GLN A 25 22.16 0.10 5.44
C GLN A 25 21.13 0.43 6.53
N ALA A 26 19.98 -0.22 6.52
CA ALA A 26 18.93 0.00 7.50
C ALA A 26 18.34 1.41 7.42
N GLU A 27 18.33 1.98 6.22
CA GLU A 27 17.71 3.28 6.03
C GLU A 27 16.31 3.07 5.48
N TRP A 28 15.35 3.79 6.03
CA TRP A 28 13.97 3.67 5.61
C TRP A 28 13.61 4.79 4.67
N SER A 29 12.86 4.48 3.66
CA SER A 29 12.26 5.49 2.80
C SER A 29 10.81 5.15 2.58
N TYR A 30 10.00 6.17 2.32
CA TYR A 30 8.57 6.00 2.19
C TYR A 30 8.09 6.67 0.92
N GLU A 31 7.13 6.05 0.28
CA GLU A 31 6.52 6.64 -0.90
C GLU A 31 5.03 6.48 -0.81
N ARG A 32 4.27 7.50 -1.13
CA ARG A 32 2.82 7.46 -1.03
C ARG A 32 2.19 7.55 -2.39
N GLY A 33 1.06 6.92 -2.56
CA GLY A 33 0.26 7.02 -3.76
C GLY A 33 -1.20 6.99 -3.43
N LYS A 34 -2.03 7.47 -4.34
CA LYS A 34 -3.44 7.45 -4.20
C LYS A 34 -4.02 6.82 -5.41
N PHE A 35 -4.95 5.91 -5.23
CA PHE A 35 -5.58 5.19 -6.31
C PHE A 35 -7.07 5.15 -6.09
N GLY A 36 -7.84 5.09 -7.15
CA GLY A 36 -9.27 4.91 -7.03
C GLY A 36 -9.63 3.45 -6.87
N ALA A 37 -10.86 3.18 -6.48
CA ALA A 37 -11.31 1.82 -6.26
C ALA A 37 -12.00 1.29 -7.51
N THR A 38 -11.30 1.28 -8.63
CA THR A 38 -11.82 0.72 -9.87
C THR A 38 -10.87 -0.35 -10.35
N ALA A 39 -11.34 -1.21 -11.24
CA ALA A 39 -10.49 -2.29 -11.74
C ALA A 39 -9.26 -1.75 -12.43
N TYR A 40 -9.40 -0.67 -13.19
CA TYR A 40 -8.27 -0.07 -13.85
C TYR A 40 -7.23 0.43 -12.84
N GLU A 41 -7.70 1.06 -11.76
CA GLU A 41 -6.79 1.58 -10.76
C GLU A 41 -6.15 0.45 -9.97
N PHE A 42 -6.86 -0.64 -9.76
CA PHE A 42 -6.26 -1.79 -9.09
C PHE A 42 -5.12 -2.36 -9.93
N GLU A 43 -5.27 -2.36 -11.25
CA GLU A 43 -4.20 -2.83 -12.11
C GLU A 43 -2.99 -1.91 -12.05
N ARG A 44 -3.24 -0.61 -12.02
CA ARG A 44 -2.16 0.35 -11.86
C ARG A 44 -1.43 0.15 -10.54
N LEU A 45 -2.18 -0.14 -9.48
CA LEU A 45 -1.62 -0.36 -8.17
C LEU A 45 -0.75 -1.61 -8.17
N ALA A 46 -1.21 -2.67 -8.81
CA ALA A 46 -0.45 -3.91 -8.87
C ALA A 46 0.86 -3.69 -9.63
N ASP A 47 0.81 -2.94 -10.72
CA ASP A 47 2.02 -2.64 -11.46
C ASP A 47 2.98 -1.81 -10.64
N TRP A 48 2.46 -0.87 -9.88
CA TRP A 48 3.26 0.01 -9.05
C TRP A 48 3.99 -0.82 -7.98
N PHE A 49 3.28 -1.78 -7.39
CA PHE A 49 3.88 -2.66 -6.41
C PHE A 49 4.96 -3.53 -7.05
N GLN A 50 4.72 -4.01 -8.25
CA GLN A 50 5.71 -4.84 -8.91
C GLN A 50 6.96 -4.05 -9.25
N GLN A 51 6.81 -2.83 -9.66
CA GLN A 51 7.94 -2.00 -10.00
C GLN A 51 8.79 -1.71 -8.78
N ARG A 52 8.19 -1.71 -7.60
CA ARG A 52 8.93 -1.40 -6.40
C ARG A 52 9.34 -2.64 -5.63
N GLY A 53 9.03 -3.81 -6.14
CA GLY A 53 9.43 -5.06 -5.49
C GLY A 53 8.81 -5.24 -4.12
N VAL A 54 7.55 -4.83 -3.98
CA VAL A 54 6.87 -4.94 -2.70
C VAL A 54 6.71 -6.41 -2.34
N GLN A 55 7.12 -6.78 -1.15
CA GLN A 55 7.10 -8.16 -0.74
C GLN A 55 5.93 -8.49 0.15
N GLU A 56 5.37 -7.53 0.81
CA GLU A 56 4.28 -7.77 1.72
C GLU A 56 3.31 -6.63 1.68
N VAL A 57 2.02 -6.89 1.73
CA VAL A 57 0.99 -5.86 1.69
C VAL A 57 0.07 -6.04 2.88
N VAL A 58 -0.15 -4.96 3.61
CA VAL A 58 -1.08 -4.94 4.74
C VAL A 58 -2.21 -4.00 4.37
N MET A 59 -3.44 -4.44 4.52
CA MET A 59 -4.58 -3.61 4.17
C MET A 59 -5.40 -3.30 5.40
N GLU A 60 -5.79 -2.05 5.54
CA GLU A 60 -6.65 -1.63 6.59
C GLU A 60 -7.78 -0.87 6.01
N SER A 61 -8.95 -0.95 6.58
CA SER A 61 -10.08 -0.19 6.12
C SER A 61 -10.64 0.60 7.28
N THR A 62 -10.59 1.91 7.16
CA THR A 62 -11.10 2.74 8.22
C THR A 62 -12.59 2.65 8.32
N ALA A 63 -13.23 2.15 7.28
CA ALA A 63 -14.61 2.05 7.33
C ALA A 63 -15.05 0.91 8.14
N GLN A 64 -14.22 0.13 8.68
CA GLN A 64 -14.65 -0.89 9.33
C GLN A 64 -14.56 -0.89 10.65
N TYR A 65 -14.26 0.11 11.17
CA TYR A 65 -14.16 0.04 12.44
C TYR A 65 -15.30 -0.09 13.08
N TRP A 66 -16.20 -0.42 12.53
CA TRP A 66 -17.33 -0.51 13.12
C TRP A 66 -17.27 -1.74 13.83
N ARG A 67 -17.01 -2.45 14.13
CA ARG A 67 -17.01 -3.40 14.77
C ARG A 67 -17.95 -3.84 15.41
N PRO A 68 -18.22 -4.60 15.46
CA PRO A 68 -19.28 -5.14 15.85
C PRO A 68 -19.22 -5.40 17.14
N VAL A 69 -19.08 -5.51 17.53
CA VAL A 69 -19.05 -5.72 18.68
C VAL A 69 -19.48 -6.24 19.13
#